data_251b53a96608d9f60dee30be958cc3a5
#
_entry.id   251b53a96608d9f60dee30be958cc3a5
#
_cell.length_a   1.000
_cell.length_b   1.000
_cell.length_c   1.000
_cell.angle_alpha   90.00
_cell.angle_beta   90.00
_cell.angle_gamma   90.00
#
_symmetry.space_group_name_H-M   'P 1'
#
loop_
_entity.id
_entity.type
_entity.pdbx_description
1 polymer ?
#
loop_
_entity_poly.entity_id
_entity_poly.type
_entity_poly.pdbx_seq_one_letter_code
_entity_poly.pdbx_strand_id
1 'polypeptide(L)'
;MNKLSVIVSVIFCAFASIANAQETPAKQWEDPYATGFNKYSVRPIHTSDIMYKKTIIRALDLREKQNLPLFSRNREFSRLIIDATLAGLITPYANDSLENGSQLSMDDFNAALIMPSDQPAYTPEDTLMMFQNEDYSYRATSTGGDKFFPTDIYQMEIKEEWLFDKQRSRQYFDIDAITLYIPADKNIKGIQYVLASYSYKELCEKLFKDNPKAIWFNPENEREHKNLADAFDLRLFSSYIIKVSNPKDSYLTDIYGGDQQKGIMASQWAAFELLEYEHNLWEF
;
A
#
# COMPACT_ATOMS: atom_id res chain seq x y z
N MET A 1 -33.94 -56.92 0.20
CA MET A 1 -33.13 -55.81 -0.25
C MET A 1 -31.72 -56.36 -0.49
N ASN A 2 -31.29 -56.41 -1.72
CA ASN A 2 -30.05 -57.05 -2.08
C ASN A 2 -28.83 -56.19 -1.63
N LYS A 3 -27.83 -56.83 -1.02
CA LYS A 3 -26.59 -56.18 -0.55
C LYS A 3 -25.91 -55.35 -1.65
N LEU A 4 -26.13 -55.72 -2.91
CA LEU A 4 -25.63 -55.00 -4.09
C LEU A 4 -26.28 -53.60 -4.26
N SER A 5 -27.58 -53.48 -3.97
CA SER A 5 -28.32 -52.20 -4.05
C SER A 5 -27.88 -51.20 -3.00
N VAL A 6 -27.45 -51.65 -1.82
CA VAL A 6 -26.93 -50.78 -0.76
C VAL A 6 -25.54 -50.28 -1.09
N ILE A 7 -24.68 -51.12 -1.70
CA ILE A 7 -23.35 -50.74 -2.10
C ILE A 7 -23.37 -49.68 -3.24
N VAL A 8 -24.26 -49.85 -4.22
CA VAL A 8 -24.42 -48.87 -5.30
C VAL A 8 -24.95 -47.53 -4.79
N SER A 9 -25.90 -47.56 -3.79
CA SER A 9 -26.41 -46.34 -3.17
C SER A 9 -25.35 -45.59 -2.35
N VAL A 10 -24.46 -46.30 -1.65
CA VAL A 10 -23.37 -45.70 -0.87
C VAL A 10 -22.29 -45.07 -1.80
N ILE A 11 -22.00 -45.77 -2.91
CA ILE A 11 -21.04 -45.24 -3.91
C ILE A 11 -21.64 -44.00 -4.59
N PHE A 12 -22.92 -43.93 -4.87
CA PHE A 12 -23.56 -42.77 -5.48
C PHE A 12 -23.61 -41.56 -4.53
N CYS A 13 -23.85 -41.81 -3.21
CA CYS A 13 -23.74 -40.73 -2.20
C CYS A 13 -22.31 -40.21 -1.99
N ALA A 14 -21.31 -41.09 -2.12
CA ALA A 14 -19.89 -40.66 -2.02
C ALA A 14 -19.45 -39.81 -3.23
N PHE A 15 -19.98 -40.04 -4.43
CA PHE A 15 -19.72 -39.20 -5.60
C PHE A 15 -20.50 -37.89 -5.58
N ALA A 16 -21.64 -37.78 -4.93
CA ALA A 16 -22.40 -36.55 -4.82
C ALA A 16 -21.74 -35.54 -3.86
N SER A 17 -20.91 -35.99 -2.92
CA SER A 17 -20.16 -35.11 -2.01
C SER A 17 -18.88 -34.49 -2.61
N ILE A 18 -18.43 -34.94 -3.80
CA ILE A 18 -17.25 -34.39 -4.49
C ILE A 18 -17.66 -33.25 -5.45
N ALA A 19 -18.93 -33.06 -5.75
CA ALA A 19 -19.40 -32.06 -6.72
C ALA A 19 -19.63 -30.65 -6.15
N ASN A 20 -19.36 -30.45 -4.86
CA ASN A 20 -19.29 -29.08 -4.26
C ASN A 20 -17.85 -28.58 -4.14
N ALA A 21 -17.07 -28.67 -5.21
CA ALA A 21 -16.01 -27.72 -5.40
C ALA A 21 -16.70 -26.39 -5.67
N GLN A 22 -16.91 -25.60 -4.62
CA GLN A 22 -17.23 -24.19 -4.77
C GLN A 22 -16.09 -23.60 -5.61
N GLU A 23 -16.37 -23.40 -6.91
CA GLU A 23 -15.59 -22.48 -7.69
C GLU A 23 -15.60 -21.19 -6.91
N THR A 24 -14.46 -20.82 -6.36
CA THR A 24 -14.25 -19.45 -5.84
C THR A 24 -14.70 -18.53 -6.97
N PRO A 25 -15.72 -17.69 -6.76
CA PRO A 25 -16.21 -16.82 -7.82
C PRO A 25 -15.00 -16.09 -8.38
N ALA A 26 -14.82 -16.19 -9.70
CA ALA A 26 -13.75 -15.50 -10.39
C ALA A 26 -13.76 -14.07 -9.89
N LYS A 27 -12.60 -13.58 -9.40
CA LYS A 27 -12.45 -12.26 -8.80
C LYS A 27 -13.00 -11.22 -9.78
N GLN A 28 -14.20 -10.77 -9.50
CA GLN A 28 -14.93 -9.87 -10.40
C GLN A 28 -14.31 -8.48 -10.20
N TRP A 29 -13.75 -7.92 -11.27
CA TRP A 29 -13.26 -6.56 -11.26
C TRP A 29 -14.43 -5.62 -10.94
N GLU A 30 -14.31 -4.86 -9.86
CA GLU A 30 -15.29 -3.85 -9.48
C GLU A 30 -14.85 -2.50 -10.03
N ASP A 31 -15.70 -1.90 -10.84
CA ASP A 31 -15.46 -0.53 -11.29
C ASP A 31 -15.51 0.43 -10.09
N PRO A 32 -14.42 1.14 -9.77
CA PRO A 32 -14.41 2.14 -8.70
C PRO A 32 -15.47 3.24 -8.87
N TYR A 33 -15.92 3.47 -10.09
CA TYR A 33 -16.90 4.48 -10.46
C TYR A 33 -18.32 3.94 -10.70
N ALA A 34 -18.61 2.72 -10.32
CA ALA A 34 -19.94 2.09 -10.56
C ALA A 34 -21.13 2.93 -10.08
N THR A 35 -20.93 3.74 -9.03
CA THR A 35 -21.96 4.66 -8.50
C THR A 35 -21.93 6.06 -9.12
N GLY A 36 -21.08 6.31 -10.12
CA GLY A 36 -20.81 7.62 -10.68
C GLY A 36 -19.83 8.47 -9.86
N PHE A 37 -19.31 7.95 -8.76
CA PHE A 37 -18.31 8.60 -7.91
C PHE A 37 -17.17 7.61 -7.59
N ASN A 38 -15.92 8.10 -7.51
CA ASN A 38 -14.81 7.28 -7.07
C ASN A 38 -15.01 6.85 -5.61
N LYS A 39 -15.12 5.55 -5.36
CA LYS A 39 -15.33 5.01 -3.99
C LYS A 39 -14.15 5.25 -3.06
N TYR A 40 -12.95 5.43 -3.60
CA TYR A 40 -11.70 5.63 -2.84
C TYR A 40 -11.40 7.11 -2.57
N SER A 41 -12.09 8.00 -3.23
CA SER A 41 -11.91 9.45 -3.07
C SER A 41 -12.40 9.96 -1.73
N VAL A 42 -11.65 10.89 -1.14
CA VAL A 42 -12.08 11.68 0.03
C VAL A 42 -13.08 12.76 -0.38
N ARG A 43 -12.92 13.32 -1.59
CA ARG A 43 -13.77 14.40 -2.15
C ARG A 43 -14.26 14.01 -3.52
N PRO A 44 -15.19 13.04 -3.60
CA PRO A 44 -15.58 12.44 -4.87
C PRO A 44 -16.23 13.46 -5.78
N ILE A 45 -15.79 13.47 -7.05
CA ILE A 45 -16.36 14.23 -8.14
C ILE A 45 -17.19 13.28 -9.00
N HIS A 46 -18.35 13.71 -9.43
CA HIS A 46 -19.20 12.90 -10.30
C HIS A 46 -18.56 12.70 -11.67
N THR A 47 -18.62 11.48 -12.22
CA THR A 47 -17.99 11.13 -13.51
C THR A 47 -18.41 12.02 -14.67
N SER A 48 -19.67 12.53 -14.67
CA SER A 48 -20.16 13.47 -15.70
C SER A 48 -19.43 14.81 -15.68
N ASP A 49 -18.83 15.19 -14.54
CA ASP A 49 -18.16 16.46 -14.36
C ASP A 49 -16.66 16.37 -14.61
N ILE A 50 -16.13 15.16 -14.68
CA ILE A 50 -14.74 14.89 -15.01
C ILE A 50 -14.55 15.03 -16.52
N MET A 51 -13.83 16.07 -16.94
CA MET A 51 -13.46 16.29 -18.34
C MET A 51 -12.23 15.48 -18.73
N TYR A 52 -11.29 15.32 -17.81
CA TYR A 52 -10.03 14.63 -18.04
C TYR A 52 -9.61 13.87 -16.78
N LYS A 53 -9.06 12.69 -16.99
CA LYS A 53 -8.56 11.82 -15.89
C LYS A 53 -7.31 11.11 -16.34
N LYS A 54 -6.30 11.09 -15.47
CA LYS A 54 -5.06 10.33 -15.67
C LYS A 54 -4.58 9.77 -14.32
N THR A 55 -4.26 8.50 -14.24
CA THR A 55 -3.72 7.89 -13.04
C THR A 55 -2.20 8.06 -13.01
N ILE A 56 -1.68 8.47 -11.87
CA ILE A 56 -0.27 8.76 -11.64
C ILE A 56 0.18 8.02 -10.38
N ILE A 57 1.37 7.44 -10.41
CA ILE A 57 2.03 6.93 -9.22
C ILE A 57 3.26 7.76 -8.96
N ARG A 58 3.38 8.25 -7.73
CA ARG A 58 4.51 9.03 -7.26
C ARG A 58 5.27 8.26 -6.20
N ALA A 59 6.58 8.25 -6.30
CA ALA A 59 7.45 7.78 -5.23
C ALA A 59 7.87 8.94 -4.33
N LEU A 60 8.01 8.63 -3.04
CA LEU A 60 8.34 9.56 -2.00
C LEU A 60 9.30 8.89 -1.00
N ASP A 61 10.43 9.54 -0.72
CA ASP A 61 11.36 9.14 0.35
C ASP A 61 11.16 10.07 1.55
N LEU A 62 10.78 9.49 2.68
CA LEU A 62 10.53 10.24 3.92
C LEU A 62 11.79 10.84 4.54
N ARG A 63 12.99 10.41 4.10
CA ARG A 63 14.28 10.96 4.55
C ARG A 63 14.68 12.23 3.82
N GLU A 64 14.03 12.56 2.72
CA GLU A 64 14.29 13.82 2.03
C GLU A 64 14.01 15.01 2.94
N LYS A 65 14.83 16.05 2.83
CA LYS A 65 14.75 17.24 3.70
C LYS A 65 13.34 17.86 3.77
N GLN A 66 12.63 17.87 2.64
CA GLN A 66 11.26 18.40 2.58
C GLN A 66 10.23 17.48 3.22
N ASN A 67 10.52 16.18 3.33
CA ASN A 67 9.63 15.16 3.87
C ASN A 67 9.89 14.87 5.35
N LEU A 68 10.98 15.40 5.94
CA LEU A 68 11.28 15.24 7.37
C LEU A 68 10.11 15.61 8.31
N PRO A 69 9.26 16.58 7.99
CA PRO A 69 8.06 16.86 8.78
C PRO A 69 7.08 15.69 8.93
N LEU A 70 7.07 14.76 7.97
CA LEU A 70 6.29 13.52 8.01
C LEU A 70 7.04 12.39 8.77
N PHE A 71 8.33 12.56 9.00
CA PHE A 71 9.23 11.54 9.55
C PHE A 71 9.91 12.00 10.84
N SER A 72 9.23 12.81 11.63
CA SER A 72 9.74 13.30 12.90
C SER A 72 9.84 12.17 13.93
N ARG A 73 10.87 12.21 14.78
CA ARG A 73 11.19 11.16 15.75
C ARG A 73 10.01 10.83 16.67
N ASN A 74 9.69 9.55 16.79
CA ASN A 74 8.56 8.98 17.53
C ASN A 74 7.15 9.37 16.99
N ARG A 75 7.10 10.05 15.85
CA ARG A 75 5.87 10.43 15.14
C ARG A 75 6.01 10.18 13.65
N GLU A 76 6.84 9.18 13.31
CA GLU A 76 7.05 8.76 11.93
C GLU A 76 5.70 8.34 11.31
N PHE A 77 5.44 8.79 10.10
CA PHE A 77 4.24 8.41 9.35
C PHE A 77 4.10 6.87 9.23
N SER A 78 5.21 6.18 8.96
CA SER A 78 5.25 4.72 8.91
C SER A 78 4.86 4.08 10.25
N ARG A 79 5.34 4.61 11.38
CA ARG A 79 4.97 4.14 12.73
C ARG A 79 3.47 4.28 12.96
N LEU A 80 2.90 5.44 12.64
CA LEU A 80 1.50 5.70 12.83
C LEU A 80 0.62 4.69 12.09
N ILE A 81 0.97 4.38 10.83
CA ILE A 81 0.24 3.41 10.02
C ILE A 81 0.42 1.98 10.56
N ILE A 82 1.65 1.58 10.89
CA ILE A 82 1.93 0.23 11.41
C ILE A 82 1.20 0.00 12.72
N ASP A 83 1.27 0.94 13.66
CA ASP A 83 0.58 0.85 14.95
C ASP A 83 -0.94 0.76 14.77
N ALA A 84 -1.51 1.55 13.85
CA ALA A 84 -2.94 1.51 13.53
C ALA A 84 -3.36 0.19 12.87
N THR A 85 -2.52 -0.37 12.01
CA THR A 85 -2.75 -1.67 11.38
C THR A 85 -2.73 -2.78 12.43
N LEU A 86 -1.72 -2.80 13.30
CA LEU A 86 -1.62 -3.79 14.40
C LEU A 86 -2.78 -3.67 15.39
N ALA A 87 -3.32 -2.47 15.57
CA ALA A 87 -4.52 -2.24 16.38
C ALA A 87 -5.83 -2.63 15.65
N GLY A 88 -5.78 -3.01 14.37
CA GLY A 88 -6.94 -3.37 13.56
C GLY A 88 -7.85 -2.18 13.19
N LEU A 89 -7.34 -0.95 13.26
CA LEU A 89 -8.10 0.26 12.91
C LEU A 89 -8.23 0.45 11.41
N ILE A 90 -7.20 0.07 10.65
CA ILE A 90 -7.12 0.23 9.20
C ILE A 90 -6.84 -1.11 8.54
N THR A 91 -7.29 -1.25 7.31
CA THR A 91 -7.19 -2.50 6.55
C THR A 91 -5.97 -2.45 5.62
N PRO A 92 -5.00 -3.37 5.77
CA PRO A 92 -3.88 -3.49 4.84
C PRO A 92 -4.29 -4.26 3.58
N TYR A 93 -3.80 -3.84 2.42
CA TYR A 93 -4.00 -4.49 1.12
C TYR A 93 -2.66 -4.92 0.53
N ALA A 94 -2.66 -6.00 -0.25
CA ALA A 94 -1.46 -6.52 -0.89
C ALA A 94 -1.01 -5.66 -2.10
N ASN A 95 -1.93 -4.91 -2.69
CA ASN A 95 -1.67 -4.07 -3.86
C ASN A 95 -2.40 -2.74 -3.79
N ASP A 96 -2.02 -1.82 -4.66
CA ASP A 96 -2.55 -0.46 -4.79
C ASP A 96 -3.93 -0.38 -5.46
N SER A 97 -4.49 -1.48 -5.94
CA SER A 97 -5.83 -1.51 -6.54
C SER A 97 -6.94 -1.50 -5.49
N LEU A 98 -6.64 -1.80 -4.22
CA LEU A 98 -7.55 -1.79 -3.08
C LEU A 98 -8.81 -2.65 -3.28
N GLU A 99 -8.70 -3.70 -4.11
CA GLU A 99 -9.84 -4.58 -4.40
C GLU A 99 -10.21 -5.45 -3.19
N ASN A 100 -11.51 -5.80 -3.10
CA ASN A 100 -12.06 -6.67 -2.07
C ASN A 100 -11.42 -8.02 -2.11
N GLY A 101 -10.56 -8.57 -2.10
CA GLY A 101 -9.87 -9.86 -2.18
C GLY A 101 -8.36 -9.71 -2.19
N SER A 102 -7.85 -8.47 -2.13
CA SER A 102 -6.44 -8.18 -1.94
C SER A 102 -6.11 -7.75 -0.50
N GLN A 103 -7.06 -7.88 0.42
CA GLN A 103 -6.83 -7.60 1.83
C GLN A 103 -5.81 -8.60 2.39
N LEU A 104 -4.81 -8.08 3.09
CA LEU A 104 -3.85 -8.88 3.82
C LEU A 104 -4.44 -9.32 5.15
N SER A 105 -4.23 -10.58 5.53
CA SER A 105 -4.53 -11.01 6.90
C SER A 105 -3.52 -10.37 7.87
N MET A 106 -3.88 -10.28 9.15
CA MET A 106 -2.97 -9.75 10.18
C MET A 106 -1.73 -10.65 10.35
N ASP A 107 -1.88 -11.94 10.10
CA ASP A 107 -0.77 -12.90 10.17
C ASP A 107 0.21 -12.67 9.01
N ASP A 108 -0.30 -12.47 7.79
CA ASP A 108 0.53 -12.16 6.62
C ASP A 108 1.22 -10.80 6.77
N PHE A 109 0.52 -9.79 7.31
CA PHE A 109 1.11 -8.49 7.59
C PHE A 109 2.23 -8.57 8.64
N ASN A 110 2.00 -9.32 9.74
CA ASN A 110 3.04 -9.55 10.74
C ASN A 110 4.22 -10.32 10.16
N ALA A 111 3.98 -11.30 9.29
CA ALA A 111 5.05 -12.04 8.61
C ALA A 111 5.87 -11.13 7.68
N ALA A 112 5.21 -10.17 6.99
CA ALA A 112 5.89 -9.20 6.15
C ALA A 112 6.75 -8.20 6.95
N LEU A 113 6.40 -7.93 8.21
CA LEU A 113 7.19 -7.08 9.12
C LEU A 113 8.43 -7.77 9.71
N ILE A 114 8.57 -9.09 9.59
CA ILE A 114 9.70 -9.83 10.12
C ILE A 114 10.84 -9.76 9.10
N MET A 115 12.05 -9.36 9.56
CA MET A 115 13.23 -9.42 8.71
C MET A 115 13.51 -10.86 8.31
N PRO A 116 13.68 -11.16 7.01
CA PRO A 116 14.14 -12.46 6.60
C PRO A 116 15.53 -12.71 7.19
N SER A 117 15.66 -13.71 8.04
CA SER A 117 16.92 -14.11 8.68
C SER A 117 17.33 -15.47 8.14
N ASP A 118 18.58 -15.61 7.74
CA ASP A 118 19.15 -16.90 7.35
C ASP A 118 19.47 -17.79 8.56
N GLN A 119 19.38 -17.22 9.77
CA GLN A 119 19.63 -17.96 11.01
C GLN A 119 18.31 -18.34 11.67
N PRO A 120 18.19 -19.58 12.16
CA PRO A 120 17.03 -19.96 12.95
C PRO A 120 16.99 -19.09 14.22
N ALA A 121 15.88 -18.40 14.45
CA ALA A 121 15.70 -17.68 15.69
C ALA A 121 15.31 -18.66 16.80
N TYR A 122 16.14 -18.75 17.80
CA TYR A 122 15.86 -19.52 19.01
C TYR A 122 15.10 -18.63 20.00
N THR A 123 13.96 -19.11 20.47
CA THR A 123 13.30 -18.48 21.61
C THR A 123 14.08 -18.77 22.89
N PRO A 124 13.90 -17.99 23.97
CA PRO A 124 14.49 -18.33 25.27
C PRO A 124 14.09 -19.73 25.74
N GLU A 125 12.90 -20.21 25.40
CA GLU A 125 12.41 -21.57 25.70
C GLU A 125 13.13 -22.63 24.88
N ASP A 126 13.36 -22.39 23.59
CA ASP A 126 14.15 -23.28 22.73
C ASP A 126 15.58 -23.42 23.26
N THR A 127 16.17 -22.31 23.67
CA THR A 127 17.54 -22.30 24.27
C THR A 127 17.56 -23.08 25.56
N LEU A 128 16.55 -22.95 26.41
CA LEU A 128 16.44 -23.68 27.66
C LEU A 128 16.28 -25.19 27.44
N MET A 129 15.46 -25.59 26.43
CA MET A 129 15.30 -26.99 26.05
C MET A 129 16.58 -27.60 25.48
N MET A 130 17.34 -26.85 24.68
CA MET A 130 18.65 -27.27 24.17
C MET A 130 19.63 -27.56 25.34
N PHE A 131 19.68 -26.69 26.32
CA PHE A 131 20.52 -26.88 27.50
C PHE A 131 20.07 -28.04 28.40
N GLN A 132 18.76 -28.24 28.56
CA GLN A 132 18.23 -29.32 29.41
C GLN A 132 18.40 -30.70 28.78
N ASN A 133 18.31 -30.81 27.45
CA ASN A 133 18.38 -32.09 26.75
C ASN A 133 19.78 -32.42 26.21
N GLU A 134 20.77 -31.53 26.37
CA GLU A 134 22.10 -31.64 25.76
C GLU A 134 22.05 -31.90 24.25
N ASP A 135 20.91 -31.56 23.62
CA ASP A 135 20.65 -31.77 22.19
C ASP A 135 20.83 -30.46 21.43
N TYR A 136 22.03 -30.23 20.92
CA TYR A 136 22.38 -29.07 20.10
C TYR A 136 21.94 -29.21 18.64
N SER A 137 21.29 -30.33 18.26
CA SER A 137 20.69 -30.52 16.96
C SER A 137 19.24 -29.99 16.88
N TYR A 138 18.74 -29.48 17.99
CA TYR A 138 17.37 -28.93 18.07
C TYR A 138 17.15 -27.83 17.01
N ARG A 139 16.16 -28.05 16.18
CA ARG A 139 15.79 -27.07 15.14
C ARG A 139 14.75 -26.13 15.70
N ALA A 140 15.04 -24.83 15.72
CA ALA A 140 14.08 -23.83 16.17
C ALA A 140 12.74 -23.98 15.44
N THR A 141 11.67 -24.03 16.21
CA THR A 141 10.31 -24.16 15.72
C THR A 141 9.71 -22.82 15.30
N SER A 142 10.29 -21.71 15.76
CA SER A 142 9.84 -20.38 15.43
C SER A 142 10.77 -19.70 14.42
N THR A 143 10.22 -19.22 13.33
CA THR A 143 10.88 -18.32 12.40
C THR A 143 10.82 -16.90 12.99
N GLY A 144 11.44 -16.70 14.15
CA GLY A 144 11.47 -15.39 14.80
C GLY A 144 12.66 -14.58 14.29
N GLY A 145 12.48 -13.79 13.26
CA GLY A 145 13.41 -12.71 12.92
C GLY A 145 13.08 -11.44 13.70
N ASP A 146 14.05 -10.53 13.82
CA ASP A 146 13.78 -9.18 14.31
C ASP A 146 12.77 -8.50 13.39
N LYS A 147 11.88 -7.68 13.97
CA LYS A 147 10.94 -6.87 13.17
C LYS A 147 11.64 -5.64 12.62
N PHE A 148 11.25 -5.23 11.42
CA PHE A 148 11.67 -3.93 10.90
C PHE A 148 11.21 -2.82 11.82
N PHE A 149 12.11 -1.87 12.09
CA PHE A 149 11.73 -0.68 12.81
C PHE A 149 10.91 0.25 11.88
N PRO A 150 9.93 0.97 12.40
CA PRO A 150 9.20 1.98 11.61
C PRO A 150 10.10 3.01 10.92
N THR A 151 11.25 3.30 11.51
CA THR A 151 12.29 4.17 10.95
C THR A 151 13.01 3.57 9.74
N ASP A 152 12.94 2.27 9.54
CA ASP A 152 13.53 1.60 8.39
C ASP A 152 12.60 1.63 7.17
N ILE A 153 11.30 1.92 7.39
CA ILE A 153 10.28 1.99 6.36
C ILE A 153 10.10 3.47 5.98
N TYR A 154 10.95 3.94 5.08
CA TYR A 154 11.01 5.34 4.66
C TYR A 154 10.60 5.55 3.21
N GLN A 155 10.37 4.48 2.44
CA GLN A 155 9.92 4.57 1.06
C GLN A 155 8.43 4.32 0.98
N MET A 156 7.74 5.19 0.27
CA MET A 156 6.32 5.05 0.01
C MET A 156 5.97 5.50 -1.40
N GLU A 157 4.87 4.97 -1.90
CA GLU A 157 4.27 5.38 -3.16
C GLU A 157 2.86 5.91 -2.91
N ILE A 158 2.50 6.92 -3.66
CA ILE A 158 1.16 7.51 -3.66
C ILE A 158 0.57 7.29 -5.04
N LYS A 159 -0.56 6.58 -5.08
CA LYS A 159 -1.40 6.45 -6.26
C LYS A 159 -2.46 7.53 -6.21
N GLU A 160 -2.47 8.37 -7.23
CA GLU A 160 -3.37 9.49 -7.33
C GLU A 160 -4.03 9.56 -8.72
N GLU A 161 -5.24 10.08 -8.76
CA GLU A 161 -5.91 10.44 -9.99
C GLU A 161 -5.79 11.94 -10.21
N TRP A 162 -5.23 12.32 -11.34
CA TRP A 162 -5.25 13.70 -11.80
C TRP A 162 -6.52 13.94 -12.58
N LEU A 163 -7.38 14.81 -12.06
CA LEU A 163 -8.72 15.07 -12.53
C LEU A 163 -8.87 16.54 -12.91
N PHE A 164 -9.61 16.82 -13.97
CA PHE A 164 -10.09 18.16 -14.29
C PHE A 164 -11.62 18.21 -14.21
N ASP A 165 -12.12 19.01 -13.25
CA ASP A 165 -13.55 19.25 -13.05
C ASP A 165 -14.02 20.40 -13.95
N LYS A 166 -14.89 20.09 -14.92
CA LYS A 166 -15.43 21.09 -15.85
C LYS A 166 -16.40 22.07 -15.21
N GLN A 167 -17.08 21.69 -14.11
CA GLN A 167 -18.02 22.60 -13.44
C GLN A 167 -17.31 23.68 -12.66
N ARG A 168 -16.22 23.32 -11.97
CA ARG A 168 -15.43 24.24 -11.15
C ARG A 168 -14.24 24.82 -11.91
N SER A 169 -13.97 24.33 -13.12
CA SER A 169 -12.79 24.68 -13.92
C SER A 169 -11.51 24.58 -13.10
N ARG A 170 -11.34 23.46 -12.37
CA ARG A 170 -10.19 23.20 -11.49
C ARG A 170 -9.65 21.81 -11.70
N GLN A 171 -8.33 21.70 -11.56
CA GLN A 171 -7.67 20.42 -11.45
C GLN A 171 -7.57 19.98 -9.99
N TYR A 172 -7.64 18.69 -9.81
CA TYR A 172 -7.47 18.03 -8.52
C TYR A 172 -6.52 16.84 -8.66
N PHE A 173 -5.71 16.65 -7.65
CA PHE A 173 -4.99 15.40 -7.44
C PHE A 173 -5.69 14.67 -6.32
N ASP A 174 -6.42 13.63 -6.66
CA ASP A 174 -7.18 12.83 -5.71
C ASP A 174 -6.37 11.59 -5.36
N ILE A 175 -6.01 11.45 -4.09
CA ILE A 175 -5.20 10.34 -3.61
C ILE A 175 -6.12 9.15 -3.35
N ASP A 176 -5.88 8.04 -4.04
CA ASP A 176 -6.61 6.78 -3.85
C ASP A 176 -5.94 5.89 -2.80
N ALA A 177 -4.63 5.67 -2.96
CA ALA A 177 -3.89 4.72 -2.15
C ALA A 177 -2.50 5.24 -1.76
N ILE A 178 -2.05 4.80 -0.58
CA ILE A 178 -0.69 4.96 -0.11
C ILE A 178 -0.11 3.57 0.13
N THR A 179 1.02 3.27 -0.49
CA THR A 179 1.73 2.00 -0.38
C THR A 179 3.05 2.21 0.34
N LEU A 180 3.29 1.43 1.38
CA LEU A 180 4.56 1.40 2.10
C LEU A 180 5.46 0.31 1.54
N TYR A 181 6.74 0.62 1.40
CA TYR A 181 7.76 -0.29 0.91
C TYR A 181 8.84 -0.54 1.96
N ILE A 182 9.31 -1.76 2.00
CA ILE A 182 10.54 -2.11 2.70
C ILE A 182 11.68 -1.89 1.71
N PRO A 183 12.62 -0.96 2.01
CA PRO A 183 13.69 -0.61 1.10
C PRO A 183 14.67 -1.74 0.89
N ALA A 184 15.31 -1.77 -0.28
CA ALA A 184 16.28 -2.79 -0.66
C ALA A 184 17.52 -2.82 0.25
N ASP A 185 17.96 -1.67 0.80
CA ASP A 185 19.10 -1.55 1.71
C ASP A 185 18.85 -2.15 3.09
N LYS A 186 17.59 -2.31 3.48
CA LYS A 186 17.19 -2.94 4.74
C LYS A 186 16.85 -4.41 4.60
N ASN A 187 16.68 -4.89 3.38
CA ASN A 187 16.40 -6.28 3.11
C ASN A 187 17.70 -7.05 2.81
N ILE A 188 17.91 -8.18 3.47
CA ILE A 188 19.08 -9.06 3.26
C ILE A 188 19.20 -9.50 1.79
N LYS A 189 18.06 -9.66 1.10
CA LYS A 189 18.02 -10.04 -0.32
C LYS A 189 18.33 -8.88 -1.27
N GLY A 190 18.49 -7.64 -0.77
CA GLY A 190 18.74 -6.45 -1.59
C GLY A 190 17.61 -6.09 -2.57
N ILE A 191 16.39 -6.56 -2.30
CA ILE A 191 15.21 -6.32 -3.13
C ILE A 191 14.19 -5.52 -2.34
N GLN A 192 13.69 -4.45 -2.96
CA GLN A 192 12.56 -3.70 -2.43
C GLN A 192 11.27 -4.51 -2.59
N TYR A 193 10.40 -4.51 -1.58
CA TYR A 193 9.10 -5.16 -1.67
C TYR A 193 8.00 -4.36 -0.96
N VAL A 194 6.78 -4.58 -1.40
CA VAL A 194 5.59 -3.94 -0.83
C VAL A 194 5.33 -4.51 0.56
N LEU A 195 5.22 -3.66 1.57
CA LEU A 195 4.75 -4.04 2.89
C LEU A 195 3.22 -4.17 2.90
N ALA A 196 2.55 -3.09 2.60
CA ALA A 196 1.09 -3.02 2.44
C ALA A 196 0.67 -1.73 1.75
N SER A 197 -0.49 -1.77 1.11
CA SER A 197 -1.19 -0.61 0.55
C SER A 197 -2.40 -0.27 1.42
N TYR A 198 -2.74 1.00 1.50
CA TYR A 198 -3.83 1.52 2.33
C TYR A 198 -4.70 2.47 1.54
N SER A 199 -6.01 2.40 1.74
CA SER A 199 -6.93 3.38 1.21
C SER A 199 -6.72 4.74 1.89
N TYR A 200 -6.43 5.78 1.11
CA TYR A 200 -6.24 7.12 1.65
C TYR A 200 -7.51 7.65 2.35
N LYS A 201 -8.67 7.32 1.81
CA LYS A 201 -9.96 7.64 2.42
C LYS A 201 -10.10 7.04 3.81
N GLU A 202 -9.76 5.76 3.96
CA GLU A 202 -9.80 5.07 5.26
C GLU A 202 -8.80 5.69 6.25
N LEU A 203 -7.59 6.06 5.79
CA LEU A 203 -6.60 6.77 6.59
C LEU A 203 -7.13 8.12 7.09
N CYS A 204 -7.78 8.91 6.22
CA CYS A 204 -8.35 10.19 6.61
C CYS A 204 -9.48 10.04 7.62
N GLU A 205 -10.40 9.10 7.41
CA GLU A 205 -11.59 8.90 8.25
C GLU A 205 -11.28 8.28 9.60
N LYS A 206 -10.38 7.27 9.65
CA LYS A 206 -10.14 6.48 10.85
C LYS A 206 -8.87 6.86 11.59
N LEU A 207 -7.84 7.30 10.89
CA LEU A 207 -6.51 7.49 11.47
C LEU A 207 -6.13 8.96 11.66
N PHE A 208 -6.41 9.83 10.68
CA PHE A 208 -5.99 11.23 10.76
C PHE A 208 -6.98 12.11 11.48
N LYS A 209 -8.28 11.79 11.37
CA LYS A 209 -9.33 12.56 12.03
C LYS A 209 -9.19 12.47 13.54
N ASP A 210 -9.16 13.62 14.18
CA ASP A 210 -9.13 13.76 15.64
C ASP A 210 -7.97 13.04 16.38
N ASN A 211 -6.94 12.64 15.64
CA ASN A 211 -5.79 11.95 16.20
C ASN A 211 -4.62 12.94 16.48
N PRO A 212 -4.27 13.17 17.73
CA PRO A 212 -3.20 14.10 18.09
C PRO A 212 -1.80 13.63 17.69
N LYS A 213 -1.65 12.35 17.27
CA LYS A 213 -0.40 11.79 16.76
C LYS A 213 -0.25 11.96 15.24
N ALA A 214 -1.36 12.22 14.53
CA ALA A 214 -1.38 12.41 13.08
C ALA A 214 -0.98 13.85 12.71
N ILE A 215 0.29 14.18 12.95
CA ILE A 215 0.81 15.54 12.83
C ILE A 215 1.90 15.61 11.77
N TRP A 216 1.76 16.57 10.87
CA TRP A 216 2.84 17.11 10.08
C TRP A 216 3.61 18.13 10.92
N PHE A 217 4.86 17.82 11.27
CA PHE A 217 5.67 18.65 12.17
C PHE A 217 6.11 19.91 11.44
N ASN A 218 5.64 21.08 11.91
CA ASN A 218 6.09 22.36 11.37
C ASN A 218 7.42 22.77 12.04
N PRO A 219 8.55 22.75 11.29
CA PRO A 219 9.85 23.10 11.86
C PRO A 219 9.98 24.59 12.18
N GLU A 220 9.19 25.44 11.51
CA GLU A 220 9.25 26.89 11.68
C GLU A 220 8.37 27.41 12.84
N ASN A 221 7.29 26.66 13.17
CA ASN A 221 6.36 27.05 14.21
C ASN A 221 5.76 25.85 14.92
N GLU A 222 6.30 25.49 16.06
CA GLU A 222 5.83 24.34 16.86
C GLU A 222 4.39 24.51 17.40
N ARG A 223 3.86 25.71 17.43
CA ARG A 223 2.48 25.96 17.87
C ARG A 223 1.45 25.60 16.81
N GLU A 224 1.84 25.62 15.54
CA GLU A 224 0.94 25.43 14.40
C GLU A 224 1.36 24.22 13.56
N HIS A 225 1.33 23.05 14.18
CA HIS A 225 1.40 21.80 13.43
C HIS A 225 0.13 21.61 12.61
N LYS A 226 0.26 20.97 11.46
CA LYS A 226 -0.89 20.60 10.62
C LYS A 226 -1.27 19.14 10.82
N ASN A 227 -2.54 18.84 10.61
CA ASN A 227 -2.96 17.45 10.50
C ASN A 227 -2.37 16.81 9.23
N LEU A 228 -2.10 15.51 9.26
CA LEU A 228 -1.57 14.79 8.09
C LEU A 228 -2.51 14.85 6.88
N ALA A 229 -3.84 14.80 7.09
CA ALA A 229 -4.80 14.95 5.99
C ALA A 229 -4.63 16.31 5.29
N ASP A 230 -4.54 17.40 6.06
CA ASP A 230 -4.32 18.74 5.51
C ASP A 230 -2.96 18.86 4.82
N ALA A 231 -1.94 18.19 5.35
CA ALA A 231 -0.61 18.20 4.75
C ALA A 231 -0.57 17.50 3.40
N PHE A 232 -1.28 16.38 3.26
CA PHE A 232 -1.42 15.69 1.96
C PHE A 232 -2.29 16.49 0.98
N ASP A 233 -3.39 17.07 1.43
CA ASP A 233 -4.25 17.92 0.61
C ASP A 233 -3.52 19.16 0.08
N LEU A 234 -2.71 19.79 0.93
CA LEU A 234 -1.87 20.94 0.58
C LEU A 234 -0.56 20.54 -0.13
N ARG A 235 -0.33 19.25 -0.32
CA ARG A 235 0.86 18.68 -0.96
C ARG A 235 2.18 19.17 -0.32
N LEU A 236 2.23 19.18 1.01
CA LEU A 236 3.42 19.59 1.78
C LEU A 236 4.48 18.47 1.82
N PHE A 237 4.77 17.87 0.69
CA PHE A 237 5.75 16.80 0.52
C PHE A 237 6.46 16.91 -0.84
N SER A 238 7.68 16.40 -0.90
CA SER A 238 8.43 16.23 -2.15
C SER A 238 8.20 14.81 -2.68
N SER A 239 7.93 14.69 -3.95
CA SER A 239 7.73 13.41 -4.63
C SER A 239 8.09 13.50 -6.09
N TYR A 240 8.37 12.37 -6.73
CA TYR A 240 8.63 12.30 -8.17
C TYR A 240 7.73 11.26 -8.82
N ILE A 241 7.33 11.52 -10.07
CA ILE A 241 6.46 10.64 -10.83
C ILE A 241 7.27 9.43 -11.29
N ILE A 242 6.82 8.21 -10.95
CA ILE A 242 7.46 6.97 -11.39
C ILE A 242 6.65 6.26 -12.47
N LYS A 243 5.35 6.54 -12.51
CA LYS A 243 4.44 5.91 -13.47
C LYS A 243 3.32 6.88 -13.83
N VAL A 244 2.99 6.92 -15.10
CA VAL A 244 1.80 7.58 -15.62
C VAL A 244 1.01 6.53 -16.37
N SER A 245 -0.31 6.54 -16.27
CA SER A 245 -1.16 5.56 -16.96
C SER A 245 -0.82 5.46 -18.44
N ASN A 246 -0.42 4.29 -18.87
CA ASN A 246 -0.04 3.97 -20.25
C ASN A 246 -0.55 2.57 -20.63
N PRO A 247 -0.73 2.26 -21.92
CA PRO A 247 -1.32 0.99 -22.36
C PRO A 247 -0.53 -0.26 -21.96
N LYS A 248 0.77 -0.12 -21.67
CA LYS A 248 1.65 -1.23 -21.24
C LYS A 248 1.76 -1.34 -19.72
N ASP A 249 1.17 -0.41 -18.99
CA ASP A 249 1.27 -0.32 -17.53
C ASP A 249 2.70 -0.32 -16.97
N SER A 250 3.66 0.20 -17.77
CA SER A 250 5.09 0.19 -17.49
C SER A 250 5.50 1.41 -16.69
N TYR A 251 6.53 1.25 -15.84
CA TYR A 251 7.19 2.37 -15.17
C TYR A 251 7.97 3.23 -16.16
N LEU A 252 8.18 4.49 -15.83
CA LEU A 252 8.96 5.43 -16.66
C LEU A 252 10.39 4.93 -16.87
N THR A 253 11.01 4.35 -15.86
CA THR A 253 12.34 3.73 -15.96
C THR A 253 12.39 2.62 -17.00
N ASP A 254 11.37 1.77 -17.06
CA ASP A 254 11.31 0.64 -17.99
C ASP A 254 11.11 1.10 -19.43
N ILE A 255 10.31 2.15 -19.63
CA ILE A 255 10.10 2.77 -20.95
C ILE A 255 11.41 3.28 -21.54
N TYR A 256 12.32 3.79 -20.71
CA TYR A 256 13.61 4.35 -21.12
C TYR A 256 14.79 3.38 -20.92
N GLY A 257 14.53 2.08 -20.88
CA GLY A 257 15.54 1.02 -20.93
C GLY A 257 16.25 0.75 -19.59
N GLY A 258 15.61 1.03 -18.47
CA GLY A 258 16.14 0.74 -17.13
C GLY A 258 17.27 1.67 -16.66
N ASP A 259 17.59 2.71 -17.42
CA ASP A 259 18.58 3.73 -17.04
C ASP A 259 17.97 4.69 -16.00
N GLN A 260 18.52 4.66 -14.79
CA GLN A 260 18.02 5.44 -13.66
C GLN A 260 18.08 6.96 -13.94
N GLN A 261 19.12 7.43 -14.60
CA GLN A 261 19.27 8.86 -14.94
C GLN A 261 18.19 9.28 -15.94
N LYS A 262 17.95 8.49 -16.96
CA LYS A 262 16.86 8.74 -17.91
C LYS A 262 15.48 8.64 -17.26
N GLY A 263 15.32 7.74 -16.30
CA GLY A 263 14.09 7.63 -15.49
C GLY A 263 13.78 8.92 -14.72
N ILE A 264 14.78 9.54 -14.09
CA ILE A 264 14.62 10.82 -13.39
C ILE A 264 14.26 11.94 -14.37
N MET A 265 14.93 12.02 -15.51
CA MET A 265 14.60 13.01 -16.55
C MET A 265 13.19 12.78 -17.11
N ALA A 266 12.78 11.53 -17.31
CA ALA A 266 11.42 11.19 -17.75
C ALA A 266 10.36 11.58 -16.72
N SER A 267 10.65 11.42 -15.43
CA SER A 267 9.79 11.89 -14.34
C SER A 267 9.57 13.41 -14.39
N GLN A 268 10.65 14.18 -14.57
CA GLN A 268 10.57 15.63 -14.71
C GLN A 268 9.79 16.01 -15.97
N TRP A 269 10.05 15.34 -17.08
CA TRP A 269 9.35 15.57 -18.34
C TRP A 269 7.85 15.29 -18.19
N ALA A 270 7.47 14.18 -17.55
CA ALA A 270 6.07 13.86 -17.27
C ALA A 270 5.39 14.95 -16.42
N ALA A 271 6.10 15.51 -15.43
CA ALA A 271 5.58 16.62 -14.63
C ALA A 271 5.35 17.89 -15.46
N PHE A 272 6.27 18.20 -16.39
CA PHE A 272 6.12 19.33 -17.32
C PHE A 272 4.95 19.10 -18.31
N GLU A 273 4.81 17.89 -18.85
CA GLU A 273 3.70 17.54 -19.74
C GLU A 273 2.32 17.74 -19.06
N LEU A 274 2.23 17.36 -17.79
CA LEU A 274 1.01 17.59 -17.01
C LEU A 274 0.72 19.08 -16.82
N LEU A 275 1.76 19.88 -16.55
CA LEU A 275 1.65 21.33 -16.39
C LEU A 275 1.25 22.01 -17.71
N GLU A 276 1.86 21.60 -18.83
CA GLU A 276 1.54 22.10 -20.16
C GLU A 276 0.09 21.78 -20.53
N TYR A 277 -0.33 20.55 -20.23
CA TYR A 277 -1.72 20.15 -20.48
C TYR A 277 -2.71 20.98 -19.66
N GLU A 278 -2.40 21.25 -18.39
CA GLU A 278 -3.20 22.15 -17.55
C GLU A 278 -3.31 23.53 -18.18
N HIS A 279 -2.17 24.11 -18.62
CA HIS A 279 -2.14 25.42 -19.24
C HIS A 279 -3.02 25.47 -20.49
N ASN A 280 -2.96 24.44 -21.33
CA ASN A 280 -3.75 24.33 -22.55
C ASN A 280 -5.27 24.22 -22.27
N LEU A 281 -5.68 23.74 -21.09
CA LEU A 281 -7.10 23.70 -20.70
C LEU A 281 -7.67 25.07 -20.35
N TRP A 282 -6.81 26.07 -20.11
CA TRP A 282 -7.23 27.44 -19.79
C TRP A 282 -7.20 28.39 -20.99
N GLU A 283 -6.63 27.96 -22.12
CA GLU A 283 -6.56 28.76 -23.35
C GLU A 283 -7.83 28.64 -24.20
N PHE A 284 -8.98 29.08 -23.67
CA PHE A 284 -10.22 29.22 -24.44
C PHE A 284 -10.78 30.63 -24.33
#